data_385340c0971c2007a18e30d31f867e96
#
_entry.id   385340c0971c2007a18e30d31f867e96
#
_cell.length_a   1.000
_cell.length_b   1.000
_cell.length_c   1.000
_cell.angle_alpha   90.00
_cell.angle_beta   90.00
_cell.angle_gamma   90.00
#
_symmetry.space_group_name_H-M   'P 1'
#
loop_
_entity.id
_entity.type
_entity.pdbx_description
1 polymer ?
#
loop_
_entity_poly.entity_id
_entity_poly.type
_entity_poly.pdbx_seq_one_letter_code
_entity_poly.pdbx_strand_id
1 'polypeptide(L)'
;MVYTVTFNPAIDYVVHTGEMKLGSTNRSDREEMYFGGKGINVSIVLRELDIQSKALGFTAGFTGEAIENGLAEMGIDTDFVHLQNGNSRINVKIKSAEETELNGQGPDIDDEAVNKLFAKLDKLQDGDTLILAGSIPASLPSDIYEKILERLAHKNIRTVVDATKDLLLNVLKYKPFLIKPNNHELGEMFGVTLTNDEEIEKYARKLKEMGAVNVLISMAGDGAMLIDENGEIHRCGVCNGKVKNSVGAGDSMVAGFTAGILQGDYEYALKLGTAAGGATAFSDGLAQKEKIAELLETL
;
A
#
# COMPACT_ATOMS: atom_id res chain seq x y z
N MET A 1 17.20 -5.15 -3.30
CA MET A 1 16.52 -4.78 -2.03
C MET A 1 15.17 -4.15 -2.35
N VAL A 2 14.16 -4.29 -1.45
CA VAL A 2 12.87 -3.60 -1.61
C VAL A 2 12.83 -2.42 -0.64
N TYR A 3 12.40 -1.28 -1.11
CA TYR A 3 12.18 -0.07 -0.32
C TYR A 3 10.70 0.32 -0.40
N THR A 4 10.12 0.70 0.71
CA THR A 4 8.74 1.24 0.76
C THR A 4 8.77 2.66 1.28
N VAL A 5 7.94 3.54 0.74
CA VAL A 5 7.81 4.92 1.23
C VAL A 5 6.41 5.13 1.80
N THR A 6 6.36 5.58 3.06
CA THR A 6 5.14 6.01 3.72
C THR A 6 5.34 7.45 4.21
N PHE A 7 4.74 8.43 3.53
CA PHE A 7 4.91 9.84 3.92
C PHE A 7 4.29 10.17 5.27
N ASN A 8 3.24 9.49 5.64
CA ASN A 8 2.48 9.79 6.86
C ASN A 8 2.10 8.50 7.62
N PRO A 9 3.10 7.83 8.24
CA PRO A 9 2.86 6.68 9.11
C PRO A 9 1.86 6.97 10.21
N ALA A 10 1.15 5.95 10.68
CA ALA A 10 0.13 6.09 11.70
C ALA A 10 0.22 4.97 12.75
N ILE A 11 -0.22 5.31 13.96
CA ILE A 11 -0.74 4.32 14.89
C ILE A 11 -2.24 4.21 14.62
N ASP A 12 -2.71 3.05 14.18
CA ASP A 12 -4.13 2.74 14.09
C ASP A 12 -4.60 2.18 15.44
N TYR A 13 -5.33 2.99 16.19
CA TYR A 13 -5.86 2.64 17.50
C TYR A 13 -7.31 2.22 17.37
N VAL A 14 -7.55 0.92 17.48
CA VAL A 14 -8.88 0.31 17.34
C VAL A 14 -9.51 0.16 18.69
N VAL A 15 -10.69 0.75 18.89
CA VAL A 15 -11.43 0.74 20.13
C VAL A 15 -12.74 0.00 19.92
N HIS A 16 -12.95 -1.08 20.64
CA HIS A 16 -14.22 -1.80 20.66
C HIS A 16 -15.08 -1.30 21.81
N THR A 17 -16.32 -0.98 21.53
CA THR A 17 -17.30 -0.53 22.53
C THR A 17 -18.70 -0.96 22.10
N GLY A 18 -19.62 -1.03 23.05
CA GLY A 18 -21.04 -1.17 22.75
C GLY A 18 -21.59 0.04 21.97
N GLU A 19 -22.83 0.37 22.14
CA GLU A 19 -23.42 1.56 21.51
C GLU A 19 -22.76 2.83 22.02
N MET A 20 -22.09 3.57 21.12
CA MET A 20 -21.43 4.83 21.45
C MET A 20 -22.48 5.95 21.61
N LYS A 21 -22.44 6.67 22.74
CA LYS A 21 -23.33 7.78 23.04
C LYS A 21 -22.56 9.10 22.98
N LEU A 22 -22.93 9.95 22.02
CA LEU A 22 -22.34 11.29 21.89
C LEU A 22 -22.67 12.14 23.14
N GLY A 23 -21.72 12.97 23.55
CA GLY A 23 -21.86 13.83 24.72
C GLY A 23 -21.77 13.13 26.08
N SER A 24 -21.41 11.85 26.08
CA SER A 24 -21.31 11.01 27.28
C SER A 24 -19.94 10.36 27.38
N THR A 25 -19.57 9.91 28.59
CA THR A 25 -18.40 9.05 28.77
C THR A 25 -18.73 7.64 28.31
N ASN A 26 -18.07 7.17 27.26
CA ASN A 26 -18.10 5.80 26.81
C ASN A 26 -16.86 5.07 27.38
N ARG A 27 -16.95 3.76 27.59
CA ARG A 27 -15.83 2.92 28.00
C ARG A 27 -15.63 1.83 26.97
N SER A 28 -14.38 1.59 26.63
CA SER A 28 -14.00 0.49 25.73
C SER A 28 -14.14 -0.86 26.43
N ASP A 29 -14.47 -1.86 25.65
CA ASP A 29 -14.45 -3.27 26.05
C ASP A 29 -13.07 -3.91 25.74
N ARG A 30 -12.43 -3.45 24.66
CA ARG A 30 -11.12 -3.91 24.17
C ARG A 30 -10.46 -2.84 23.29
N GLU A 31 -9.14 -2.76 23.34
CA GLU A 31 -8.34 -1.94 22.45
C GLU A 31 -7.29 -2.78 21.72
N GLU A 32 -6.96 -2.34 20.50
CA GLU A 32 -5.89 -2.92 19.69
C GLU A 32 -5.08 -1.78 19.08
N MET A 33 -3.80 -2.02 18.89
CA MET A 33 -2.90 -1.04 18.28
C MET A 33 -2.16 -1.69 17.10
N TYR A 34 -2.19 -1.03 15.96
CA TYR A 34 -1.47 -1.45 14.77
C TYR A 34 -0.61 -0.30 14.27
N PHE A 35 0.55 -0.64 13.71
CA PHE A 35 1.40 0.32 13.01
C PHE A 35 1.05 0.27 11.54
N GLY A 36 0.68 1.44 10.97
CA GLY A 36 0.06 1.51 9.67
C GLY A 36 0.61 2.61 8.78
N GLY A 37 0.04 2.62 7.60
CA GLY A 37 0.43 3.39 6.45
C GLY A 37 0.72 2.44 5.30
N LYS A 38 0.28 2.77 4.08
CA LYS A 38 0.27 1.81 2.97
C LYS A 38 1.64 1.16 2.71
N GLY A 39 2.73 1.94 2.67
CA GLY A 39 4.07 1.38 2.47
C GLY A 39 4.53 0.50 3.65
N ILE A 40 4.16 0.86 4.88
CA ILE A 40 4.40 0.02 6.07
C ILE A 40 3.63 -1.29 5.96
N ASN A 41 2.35 -1.25 5.58
CA ASN A 41 1.54 -2.46 5.37
C ASN A 41 2.19 -3.39 4.34
N VAL A 42 2.71 -2.82 3.24
CA VAL A 42 3.47 -3.59 2.24
C VAL A 42 4.71 -4.23 2.88
N SER A 43 5.49 -3.49 3.69
CA SER A 43 6.69 -4.03 4.35
C SER A 43 6.35 -5.15 5.33
N ILE A 44 5.26 -5.04 6.10
CA ILE A 44 4.80 -6.08 7.02
C ILE A 44 4.49 -7.37 6.24
N VAL A 45 3.72 -7.27 5.16
CA VAL A 45 3.35 -8.46 4.37
C VAL A 45 4.54 -9.02 3.58
N LEU A 46 5.47 -8.21 3.10
CA LEU A 46 6.72 -8.68 2.51
C LEU A 46 7.53 -9.49 3.53
N ARG A 47 7.57 -9.06 4.79
CA ARG A 47 8.25 -9.79 5.87
C ARG A 47 7.59 -11.15 6.13
N GLU A 48 6.26 -11.24 6.09
CA GLU A 48 5.52 -12.52 6.17
C GLU A 48 5.86 -13.46 5.00
N LEU A 49 6.25 -12.92 3.86
CA LEU A 49 6.67 -13.65 2.66
C LEU A 49 8.20 -13.87 2.59
N ASP A 50 8.92 -13.68 3.71
CA ASP A 50 10.38 -13.79 3.83
C ASP A 50 11.18 -12.86 2.89
N ILE A 51 10.58 -11.76 2.45
CA ILE A 51 11.22 -10.72 1.65
C ILE A 51 11.63 -9.56 2.55
N GLN A 52 12.93 -9.31 2.61
CA GLN A 52 13.44 -8.15 3.34
C GLN A 52 13.10 -6.84 2.60
N SER A 53 12.60 -5.87 3.37
CA SER A 53 12.35 -4.52 2.89
C SER A 53 12.87 -3.48 3.88
N LYS A 54 13.04 -2.25 3.41
CA LYS A 54 13.39 -1.10 4.23
C LYS A 54 12.30 -0.04 4.11
N ALA A 55 11.67 0.30 5.23
CA ALA A 55 10.64 1.33 5.27
C ALA A 55 11.27 2.72 5.41
N LEU A 56 10.91 3.61 4.49
CA LEU A 56 11.30 5.02 4.43
C LEU A 56 10.06 5.91 4.61
N GLY A 57 10.29 7.16 4.95
CA GLY A 57 9.24 8.18 5.11
C GLY A 57 9.57 9.12 6.24
N PHE A 58 8.56 9.61 6.95
CA PHE A 58 8.73 10.60 8.01
C PHE A 58 8.07 10.13 9.30
N THR A 59 8.77 10.30 10.42
CA THR A 59 8.25 10.05 11.76
C THR A 59 8.47 11.26 12.65
N ALA A 60 7.66 11.41 13.70
CA ALA A 60 7.76 12.51 14.63
C ALA A 60 7.34 12.11 16.04
N GLY A 61 8.01 12.66 17.05
CA GLY A 61 7.66 12.56 18.45
C GLY A 61 7.54 11.12 18.98
N PHE A 62 6.92 10.97 20.13
CA PHE A 62 6.81 9.66 20.81
C PHE A 62 6.03 8.62 20.01
N THR A 63 5.05 9.04 19.21
CA THR A 63 4.29 8.11 18.35
C THR A 63 5.13 7.63 17.17
N GLY A 64 6.04 8.46 16.66
CA GLY A 64 7.03 8.05 15.66
C GLY A 64 8.00 7.01 16.22
N GLU A 65 8.53 7.24 17.42
CA GLU A 65 9.38 6.28 18.12
C GLU A 65 8.64 4.95 18.38
N ALA A 66 7.36 5.01 18.78
CA ALA A 66 6.54 3.81 18.96
C ALA A 66 6.36 3.01 17.66
N ILE A 67 6.14 3.68 16.53
CA ILE A 67 6.04 3.04 15.21
C ILE A 67 7.36 2.34 14.88
N GLU A 68 8.49 3.02 14.99
CA GLU A 68 9.80 2.47 14.64
C GLU A 68 10.17 1.28 15.53
N ASN A 69 9.93 1.39 16.84
CA ASN A 69 10.17 0.28 17.78
C ASN A 69 9.30 -0.93 17.45
N GLY A 70 7.99 -0.71 17.19
CA GLY A 70 7.10 -1.80 16.84
C GLY A 70 7.45 -2.48 15.51
N LEU A 71 7.89 -1.71 14.51
CA LEU A 71 8.37 -2.28 13.25
C LEU A 71 9.67 -3.06 13.44
N ALA A 72 10.59 -2.58 14.28
CA ALA A 72 11.82 -3.30 14.63
C ALA A 72 11.53 -4.62 15.36
N GLU A 73 10.55 -4.65 16.28
CA GLU A 73 10.08 -5.89 16.93
C GLU A 73 9.50 -6.89 15.93
N MET A 74 8.87 -6.42 14.85
CA MET A 74 8.39 -7.24 13.74
C MET A 74 9.51 -7.68 12.79
N GLY A 75 10.76 -7.23 13.01
CA GLY A 75 11.91 -7.54 12.15
C GLY A 75 11.92 -6.77 10.82
N ILE A 76 11.32 -5.59 10.78
CA ILE A 76 11.30 -4.71 9.61
C ILE A 76 12.36 -3.63 9.78
N ASP A 77 13.26 -3.52 8.81
CA ASP A 77 14.26 -2.45 8.78
C ASP A 77 13.59 -1.11 8.45
N THR A 78 13.95 -0.09 9.21
CA THR A 78 13.47 1.28 9.01
C THR A 78 14.62 2.25 8.77
N ASP A 79 14.37 3.29 7.98
CA ASP A 79 15.30 4.41 7.80
C ASP A 79 14.47 5.70 7.58
N PHE A 80 13.60 6.00 8.54
CA PHE A 80 12.75 7.20 8.51
C PHE A 80 13.55 8.50 8.67
N VAL A 81 13.00 9.59 8.19
CA VAL A 81 13.44 10.94 8.51
C VAL A 81 12.67 11.42 9.73
N HIS A 82 13.40 11.72 10.82
CA HIS A 82 12.79 12.22 12.04
C HIS A 82 12.55 13.72 11.93
N LEU A 83 11.28 14.11 12.08
CA LEU A 83 10.87 15.51 12.09
C LEU A 83 11.05 16.11 13.48
N GLN A 84 11.40 17.39 13.53
CA GLN A 84 11.71 18.09 14.79
C GLN A 84 10.46 18.39 15.62
N ASN A 85 9.29 18.55 14.98
CA ASN A 85 8.08 19.01 15.62
C ASN A 85 6.91 18.07 15.34
N GLY A 86 5.95 18.06 16.26
CA GLY A 86 4.72 17.28 16.14
C GLY A 86 4.87 15.83 16.57
N ASN A 87 3.91 15.03 16.19
CA ASN A 87 3.85 13.59 16.43
C ASN A 87 3.35 12.90 15.17
N SER A 88 3.83 11.72 14.88
CA SER A 88 3.22 10.83 13.89
C SER A 88 1.76 10.62 14.24
N ARG A 89 0.89 10.55 13.24
CA ARG A 89 -0.55 10.56 13.48
C ARG A 89 -1.06 9.32 14.19
N ILE A 90 -2.15 9.50 14.90
CA ILE A 90 -2.98 8.41 15.43
C ILE A 90 -4.30 8.44 14.68
N ASN A 91 -4.71 7.32 14.13
CA ASN A 91 -6.04 7.11 13.60
C ASN A 91 -6.84 6.33 14.64
N VAL A 92 -8.00 6.83 15.03
CA VAL A 92 -8.88 6.13 15.96
C VAL A 92 -9.99 5.46 15.18
N LYS A 93 -10.11 4.15 15.32
CA LYS A 93 -11.18 3.33 14.70
C LYS A 93 -12.09 2.81 15.78
N ILE A 94 -13.31 3.32 15.83
CA ILE A 94 -14.30 2.93 16.81
C ILE A 94 -15.19 1.85 16.22
N LYS A 95 -15.05 0.63 16.75
CA LYS A 95 -15.88 -0.54 16.44
C LYS A 95 -17.04 -0.59 17.41
N SER A 96 -18.19 -0.06 16.99
CA SER A 96 -19.45 -0.08 17.73
C SER A 96 -20.58 -0.57 16.84
N ALA A 97 -21.83 -0.24 17.13
CA ALA A 97 -22.98 -0.52 16.24
C ALA A 97 -22.75 0.05 14.83
N GLU A 98 -22.14 1.22 14.76
CA GLU A 98 -21.67 1.82 13.51
C GLU A 98 -20.15 2.05 13.62
N GLU A 99 -19.41 1.61 12.61
CA GLU A 99 -17.97 1.85 12.56
C GLU A 99 -17.69 3.32 12.26
N THR A 100 -16.84 3.94 13.07
CA THR A 100 -16.46 5.35 12.92
C THR A 100 -14.94 5.49 12.94
N GLU A 101 -14.39 6.23 11.97
CA GLU A 101 -12.97 6.52 11.93
C GLU A 101 -12.70 8.01 12.10
N LEU A 102 -11.68 8.33 12.92
CA LEU A 102 -11.12 9.65 13.07
C LEU A 102 -9.63 9.59 12.71
N ASN A 103 -9.27 10.08 11.54
CA ASN A 103 -7.92 10.04 11.03
C ASN A 103 -7.16 11.32 11.36
N GLY A 104 -6.03 11.21 12.06
CA GLY A 104 -5.13 12.32 12.36
C GLY A 104 -4.45 12.87 11.10
N GLN A 105 -4.12 14.15 11.11
CA GLN A 105 -3.40 14.80 9.98
C GLN A 105 -1.92 14.40 9.95
N GLY A 106 -1.30 14.20 11.11
CA GLY A 106 0.13 13.99 11.24
C GLY A 106 0.92 15.30 11.28
N PRO A 107 2.26 15.20 11.35
CA PRO A 107 3.14 16.35 11.45
C PRO A 107 3.32 17.05 10.10
N ASP A 108 3.65 18.34 10.15
CA ASP A 108 4.09 19.08 8.97
C ASP A 108 5.49 18.62 8.55
N ILE A 109 5.68 18.46 7.24
CA ILE A 109 6.93 18.01 6.62
C ILE A 109 7.51 19.19 5.88
N ASP A 110 8.68 19.65 6.30
CA ASP A 110 9.38 20.77 5.67
C ASP A 110 10.31 20.34 4.53
N ASP A 111 10.80 21.32 3.78
CA ASP A 111 11.70 21.08 2.65
C ASP A 111 13.03 20.42 3.08
N GLU A 112 13.52 20.67 4.30
CA GLU A 112 14.73 20.03 4.81
C GLU A 112 14.51 18.52 5.00
N ALA A 113 13.36 18.13 5.56
CA ALA A 113 13.00 16.75 5.72
C ALA A 113 12.82 16.05 4.35
N VAL A 114 12.19 16.70 3.38
CA VAL A 114 12.07 16.20 2.00
C VAL A 114 13.46 15.96 1.39
N ASN A 115 14.39 16.91 1.54
CA ASN A 115 15.76 16.75 1.04
C ASN A 115 16.50 15.58 1.71
N LYS A 116 16.27 15.35 3.01
CA LYS A 116 16.81 14.17 3.71
C LYS A 116 16.25 12.86 3.15
N LEU A 117 14.94 12.81 2.84
CA LEU A 117 14.35 11.64 2.17
C LEU A 117 14.96 11.43 0.78
N PHE A 118 15.11 12.48 -0.02
CA PHE A 118 15.76 12.40 -1.33
C PHE A 118 17.19 11.87 -1.22
N ALA A 119 17.98 12.31 -0.23
CA ALA A 119 19.32 11.81 -0.01
C ALA A 119 19.37 10.31 0.38
N LYS A 120 18.30 9.78 1.01
CA LYS A 120 18.14 8.34 1.25
C LYS A 120 17.79 7.60 -0.05
N LEU A 121 16.86 8.13 -0.85
CA LEU A 121 16.46 7.57 -2.14
C LEU A 121 17.63 7.55 -3.15
N ASP A 122 18.53 8.53 -3.10
CA ASP A 122 19.73 8.56 -3.96
C ASP A 122 20.68 7.37 -3.72
N LYS A 123 20.58 6.69 -2.58
CA LYS A 123 21.39 5.52 -2.25
C LYS A 123 20.88 4.22 -2.87
N LEU A 124 19.67 4.22 -3.41
CA LEU A 124 19.12 3.05 -4.11
C LEU A 124 20.02 2.68 -5.28
N GLN A 125 20.14 1.38 -5.55
CA GLN A 125 21.01 0.81 -6.58
C GLN A 125 20.19 0.21 -7.72
N ASP A 126 20.80 0.01 -8.87
CA ASP A 126 20.20 -0.71 -9.99
C ASP A 126 19.75 -2.11 -9.53
N GLY A 127 18.55 -2.48 -9.92
CA GLY A 127 17.91 -3.74 -9.53
C GLY A 127 17.11 -3.66 -8.22
N ASP A 128 17.18 -2.55 -7.48
CA ASP A 128 16.29 -2.33 -6.32
C ASP A 128 14.84 -2.12 -6.77
N THR A 129 13.92 -2.37 -5.85
CA THR A 129 12.50 -2.09 -6.03
C THR A 129 12.08 -0.97 -5.07
N LEU A 130 11.41 0.05 -5.58
CA LEU A 130 10.84 1.15 -4.79
C LEU A 130 9.32 1.13 -4.88
N ILE A 131 8.66 1.05 -3.74
CA ILE A 131 7.20 1.07 -3.63
C ILE A 131 6.75 2.40 -3.05
N LEU A 132 6.04 3.18 -3.85
CA LEU A 132 5.40 4.43 -3.46
C LEU A 132 3.92 4.13 -3.24
N ALA A 133 3.45 4.15 -1.99
CA ALA A 133 2.09 3.79 -1.66
C ALA A 133 1.45 4.78 -0.70
N GLY A 134 0.22 5.19 -1.01
CA GLY A 134 -0.60 6.06 -0.16
C GLY A 134 -0.81 7.47 -0.69
N SER A 135 -1.53 8.24 0.11
CA SER A 135 -1.82 9.65 -0.17
C SER A 135 -0.64 10.55 0.18
N ILE A 136 -0.59 11.71 -0.45
CA ILE A 136 0.37 12.76 -0.14
C ILE A 136 -0.23 13.66 0.95
N PRO A 137 0.45 13.86 2.11
CA PRO A 137 0.04 14.85 3.10
C PRO A 137 -0.02 16.26 2.51
N ALA A 138 -0.92 17.11 3.04
CA ALA A 138 -1.09 18.47 2.55
C ALA A 138 0.17 19.35 2.71
N SER A 139 1.08 19.00 3.62
CA SER A 139 2.37 19.69 3.81
C SER A 139 3.40 19.36 2.72
N LEU A 140 3.17 18.34 1.89
CA LEU A 140 4.05 17.97 0.79
C LEU A 140 3.52 18.51 -0.56
N PRO A 141 4.41 18.81 -1.51
CA PRO A 141 4.00 19.13 -2.87
C PRO A 141 3.20 17.98 -3.49
N SER A 142 2.12 18.31 -4.19
CA SER A 142 1.27 17.31 -4.85
C SER A 142 1.99 16.47 -5.92
N ASP A 143 3.13 16.97 -6.43
CA ASP A 143 3.98 16.34 -7.42
C ASP A 143 5.18 15.56 -6.81
N ILE A 144 5.16 15.29 -5.50
CA ILE A 144 6.30 14.65 -4.82
C ILE A 144 6.64 13.27 -5.41
N TYR A 145 5.63 12.47 -5.85
CA TYR A 145 5.86 11.19 -6.51
C TYR A 145 6.56 11.36 -7.85
N GLU A 146 6.15 12.37 -8.63
CA GLU A 146 6.80 12.71 -9.90
C GLU A 146 8.27 13.09 -9.67
N LYS A 147 8.54 13.96 -8.68
CA LYS A 147 9.90 14.38 -8.30
C LYS A 147 10.79 13.21 -7.89
N ILE A 148 10.23 12.23 -7.15
CA ILE A 148 10.97 11.01 -6.77
C ILE A 148 11.31 10.20 -8.02
N LEU A 149 10.32 9.95 -8.90
CA LEU A 149 10.53 9.13 -10.09
C LEU A 149 11.47 9.81 -11.09
N GLU A 150 11.35 11.12 -11.28
CA GLU A 150 12.27 11.91 -12.12
C GLU A 150 13.71 11.82 -11.62
N ARG A 151 13.90 11.98 -10.29
CA ARG A 151 15.22 11.88 -9.66
C ARG A 151 15.88 10.53 -9.86
N LEU A 152 15.10 9.46 -9.86
CA LEU A 152 15.58 8.09 -10.00
C LEU A 152 15.59 7.58 -11.46
N ALA A 153 15.12 8.37 -12.42
CA ALA A 153 14.97 7.96 -13.81
C ALA A 153 16.29 7.51 -14.50
N HIS A 154 17.44 7.93 -13.95
CA HIS A 154 18.75 7.53 -14.47
C HIS A 154 19.23 6.17 -13.94
N LYS A 155 18.49 5.54 -13.02
CA LYS A 155 18.79 4.23 -12.42
C LYS A 155 17.81 3.18 -12.91
N ASN A 156 18.27 1.94 -12.97
CA ASN A 156 17.41 0.81 -13.29
C ASN A 156 16.69 0.26 -12.04
N ILE A 157 15.75 1.06 -11.51
CA ILE A 157 14.96 0.73 -10.33
C ILE A 157 13.55 0.33 -10.77
N ARG A 158 13.03 -0.78 -10.23
CA ARG A 158 11.63 -1.16 -10.41
C ARG A 158 10.77 -0.28 -9.51
N THR A 159 9.95 0.58 -10.09
CA THR A 159 9.05 1.45 -9.31
C THR A 159 7.63 0.90 -9.32
N VAL A 160 7.07 0.71 -8.13
CA VAL A 160 5.68 0.27 -7.92
C VAL A 160 4.91 1.44 -7.34
N VAL A 161 3.78 1.81 -7.95
CA VAL A 161 2.97 2.94 -7.48
C VAL A 161 1.55 2.50 -7.19
N ASP A 162 1.15 2.60 -5.91
CA ASP A 162 -0.21 2.40 -5.44
C ASP A 162 -0.80 3.74 -4.97
N ALA A 163 -1.33 4.48 -5.92
CA ALA A 163 -1.91 5.80 -5.74
C ALA A 163 -3.26 5.90 -6.48
N THR A 164 -4.00 6.96 -6.22
CA THR A 164 -5.34 7.14 -6.79
C THR A 164 -5.41 8.33 -7.74
N LYS A 165 -6.33 8.29 -8.70
CA LYS A 165 -6.73 9.40 -9.57
C LYS A 165 -5.54 10.10 -10.26
N ASP A 166 -5.52 11.42 -10.21
CA ASP A 166 -4.52 12.25 -10.90
C ASP A 166 -3.08 11.93 -10.47
N LEU A 167 -2.88 11.54 -9.20
CA LEU A 167 -1.57 11.17 -8.70
C LEU A 167 -1.00 9.94 -9.44
N LEU A 168 -1.86 8.97 -9.76
CA LEU A 168 -1.45 7.80 -10.55
C LEU A 168 -1.24 8.17 -12.01
N LEU A 169 -2.14 8.95 -12.61
CA LEU A 169 -2.02 9.34 -14.02
C LEU A 169 -0.75 10.16 -14.29
N ASN A 170 -0.40 11.08 -13.40
CA ASN A 170 0.76 11.95 -13.54
C ASN A 170 2.11 11.20 -13.53
N VAL A 171 2.17 10.04 -12.86
CA VAL A 171 3.41 9.25 -12.80
C VAL A 171 3.62 8.33 -13.99
N LEU A 172 2.62 8.08 -14.83
CA LEU A 172 2.71 7.14 -15.96
C LEU A 172 3.81 7.50 -16.97
N LYS A 173 4.06 8.79 -17.17
CA LYS A 173 5.16 9.28 -18.05
C LYS A 173 6.56 8.81 -17.62
N TYR A 174 6.72 8.41 -16.33
CA TYR A 174 7.97 7.85 -15.79
C TYR A 174 8.05 6.32 -15.90
N LYS A 175 7.06 5.70 -16.55
CA LYS A 175 6.99 4.27 -16.84
C LYS A 175 7.16 3.40 -15.57
N PRO A 176 6.30 3.56 -14.56
CA PRO A 176 6.36 2.70 -13.37
C PRO A 176 6.25 1.23 -13.77
N PHE A 177 7.08 0.38 -13.14
CA PHE A 177 7.08 -1.06 -13.38
C PHE A 177 5.72 -1.70 -13.09
N LEU A 178 5.06 -1.24 -12.01
CA LEU A 178 3.73 -1.71 -11.65
C LEU A 178 2.88 -0.54 -11.15
N ILE A 179 1.63 -0.52 -11.58
CA ILE A 179 0.56 0.24 -10.93
C ILE A 179 -0.58 -0.72 -10.53
N LYS A 180 -1.29 -0.38 -9.44
CA LYS A 180 -2.38 -1.21 -8.95
C LYS A 180 -3.63 -0.39 -8.60
N PRO A 181 -4.43 0.09 -9.51
CA PRO A 181 -5.78 0.57 -9.24
C PRO A 181 -6.76 -0.59 -8.99
N ASN A 182 -7.85 -0.34 -8.28
CA ASN A 182 -8.99 -1.22 -8.34
C ASN A 182 -9.91 -0.87 -9.52
N ASN A 183 -10.90 -1.71 -9.82
CA ASN A 183 -11.82 -1.50 -10.95
C ASN A 183 -12.63 -0.20 -10.84
N HIS A 184 -12.97 0.25 -9.63
CA HIS A 184 -13.68 1.51 -9.40
C HIS A 184 -12.76 2.71 -9.65
N GLU A 185 -11.53 2.68 -9.10
CA GLU A 185 -10.52 3.71 -9.33
C GLU A 185 -10.18 3.82 -10.82
N LEU A 186 -10.07 2.68 -11.52
CA LEU A 186 -9.88 2.66 -12.97
C LEU A 186 -11.02 3.36 -13.69
N GLY A 187 -12.27 3.07 -13.35
CA GLY A 187 -13.42 3.75 -13.90
C GLY A 187 -13.43 5.25 -13.62
N GLU A 188 -13.13 5.65 -12.40
CA GLU A 188 -13.04 7.07 -12.00
C GLU A 188 -11.99 7.83 -12.81
N MET A 189 -10.81 7.25 -13.06
CA MET A 189 -9.73 7.90 -13.86
C MET A 189 -10.18 8.25 -15.28
N PHE A 190 -11.10 7.50 -15.83
CA PHE A 190 -11.61 7.73 -17.20
C PHE A 190 -13.05 8.28 -17.24
N GLY A 191 -13.64 8.57 -16.09
CA GLY A 191 -15.00 9.11 -15.98
C GLY A 191 -16.08 8.13 -16.47
N VAL A 192 -15.89 6.82 -16.27
CA VAL A 192 -16.78 5.75 -16.72
C VAL A 192 -17.12 4.77 -15.60
N THR A 193 -18.23 4.09 -15.72
CA THR A 193 -18.54 2.93 -14.87
C THR A 193 -18.20 1.67 -15.64
N LEU A 194 -17.33 0.83 -15.09
CA LEU A 194 -16.92 -0.44 -15.68
C LEU A 194 -17.84 -1.56 -15.19
N THR A 195 -18.40 -2.33 -16.09
CA THR A 195 -19.46 -3.30 -15.79
C THR A 195 -19.07 -4.75 -16.09
N ASN A 196 -17.99 -4.95 -16.83
CA ASN A 196 -17.51 -6.26 -17.25
C ASN A 196 -15.98 -6.27 -17.48
N ASP A 197 -15.44 -7.47 -17.59
CA ASP A 197 -13.99 -7.70 -17.78
C ASP A 197 -13.44 -7.06 -19.06
N GLU A 198 -14.23 -7.03 -20.14
CA GLU A 198 -13.77 -6.47 -21.42
C GLU A 198 -13.55 -4.95 -21.30
N GLU A 199 -14.44 -4.28 -20.57
CA GLU A 199 -14.28 -2.85 -20.28
C GLU A 199 -13.11 -2.60 -19.35
N ILE A 200 -12.91 -3.43 -18.31
CA ILE A 200 -11.76 -3.35 -17.40
C ILE A 200 -10.47 -3.50 -18.19
N GLU A 201 -10.36 -4.55 -19.02
CA GLU A 201 -9.21 -4.78 -19.88
C GLU A 201 -8.93 -3.58 -20.79
N LYS A 202 -9.96 -3.08 -21.48
CA LYS A 202 -9.85 -1.95 -22.40
C LYS A 202 -9.22 -0.71 -21.71
N TYR A 203 -9.67 -0.38 -20.51
CA TYR A 203 -9.17 0.79 -19.79
C TYR A 203 -7.83 0.52 -19.12
N ALA A 204 -7.56 -0.69 -18.65
CA ALA A 204 -6.25 -1.10 -18.15
C ALA A 204 -5.17 -1.03 -19.29
N ARG A 205 -5.49 -1.42 -20.53
CA ARG A 205 -4.61 -1.24 -21.69
C ARG A 205 -4.30 0.23 -21.97
N LYS A 206 -5.25 1.14 -21.77
CA LYS A 206 -4.98 2.58 -21.87
C LYS A 206 -3.94 3.06 -20.86
N LEU A 207 -3.98 2.58 -19.62
CA LEU A 207 -2.95 2.93 -18.62
C LEU A 207 -1.57 2.42 -19.06
N LYS A 208 -1.52 1.24 -19.68
CA LYS A 208 -0.29 0.71 -20.27
C LYS A 208 0.21 1.59 -21.43
N GLU A 209 -0.67 1.99 -22.33
CA GLU A 209 -0.35 2.91 -23.44
C GLU A 209 0.14 4.27 -22.94
N MET A 210 -0.36 4.74 -21.78
CA MET A 210 0.08 5.97 -21.13
C MET A 210 1.43 5.83 -20.42
N GLY A 211 1.96 4.60 -20.26
CA GLY A 211 3.32 4.38 -19.80
C GLY A 211 3.53 3.30 -18.75
N ALA A 212 2.51 2.81 -18.07
CA ALA A 212 2.69 1.72 -17.10
C ALA A 212 3.28 0.47 -17.76
N VAL A 213 4.30 -0.14 -17.17
CA VAL A 213 4.89 -1.37 -17.69
C VAL A 213 3.98 -2.56 -17.39
N ASN A 214 3.49 -2.68 -16.17
CA ASN A 214 2.50 -3.67 -15.75
C ASN A 214 1.31 -2.98 -15.09
N VAL A 215 0.10 -3.48 -15.35
CA VAL A 215 -1.15 -2.94 -14.78
C VAL A 215 -1.89 -4.06 -14.08
N LEU A 216 -1.92 -4.00 -12.75
CA LEU A 216 -2.64 -4.94 -11.89
C LEU A 216 -3.96 -4.31 -11.45
N ILE A 217 -5.09 -4.92 -11.81
CA ILE A 217 -6.41 -4.46 -11.41
C ILE A 217 -6.97 -5.40 -10.33
N SER A 218 -7.23 -4.86 -9.14
CA SER A 218 -7.96 -5.59 -8.10
C SER A 218 -9.45 -5.42 -8.31
N MET A 219 -10.21 -6.52 -8.25
CA MET A 219 -11.65 -6.54 -8.54
C MET A 219 -12.46 -7.10 -7.36
N ALA A 220 -11.92 -7.02 -6.15
CA ALA A 220 -12.54 -7.51 -4.91
C ALA A 220 -13.06 -8.96 -5.07
N GLY A 221 -14.40 -9.16 -5.00
CA GLY A 221 -15.05 -10.47 -5.13
C GLY A 221 -14.94 -11.10 -6.53
N ASP A 222 -14.43 -10.39 -7.52
CA ASP A 222 -14.24 -10.89 -8.90
C ASP A 222 -12.76 -11.24 -9.19
N GLY A 223 -11.91 -11.21 -8.16
CA GLY A 223 -10.50 -11.60 -8.27
C GLY A 223 -9.59 -10.48 -8.73
N ALA A 224 -8.68 -10.78 -9.67
CA ALA A 224 -7.70 -9.82 -10.17
C ALA A 224 -7.32 -10.06 -11.64
N MET A 225 -6.93 -9.00 -12.33
CA MET A 225 -6.43 -9.02 -13.70
C MET A 225 -5.08 -8.31 -13.77
N LEU A 226 -4.12 -8.91 -14.45
CA LEU A 226 -2.83 -8.30 -14.77
C LEU A 226 -2.69 -8.17 -16.29
N ILE A 227 -2.27 -7.00 -16.75
CA ILE A 227 -1.69 -6.83 -18.09
C ILE A 227 -0.20 -6.63 -17.90
N ASP A 228 0.60 -7.60 -18.35
CA ASP A 228 2.05 -7.61 -18.16
C ASP A 228 2.80 -6.70 -19.14
N GLU A 229 4.13 -6.65 -19.01
CA GLU A 229 5.00 -5.85 -19.87
C GLU A 229 4.89 -6.21 -21.35
N ASN A 230 4.58 -7.47 -21.69
CA ASN A 230 4.41 -7.96 -23.06
C ASN A 230 3.00 -7.66 -23.62
N GLY A 231 2.07 -7.21 -22.78
CA GLY A 231 0.66 -6.98 -23.08
C GLY A 231 -0.18 -8.24 -23.00
N GLU A 232 0.36 -9.33 -22.42
CA GLU A 232 -0.39 -10.55 -22.10
C GLU A 232 -1.31 -10.32 -20.91
N ILE A 233 -2.45 -11.02 -20.92
CA ILE A 233 -3.45 -10.91 -19.86
C ILE A 233 -3.41 -12.16 -19.00
N HIS A 234 -3.22 -11.92 -17.71
CA HIS A 234 -3.34 -12.95 -16.70
C HIS A 234 -4.56 -12.67 -15.84
N ARG A 235 -5.30 -13.70 -15.48
CA ARG A 235 -6.48 -13.61 -14.60
C ARG A 235 -6.34 -14.57 -13.45
N CYS A 236 -6.75 -14.11 -12.29
CA CYS A 236 -6.81 -14.91 -11.08
C CYS A 236 -8.20 -14.75 -10.46
N GLY A 237 -8.84 -15.87 -10.14
CA GLY A 237 -10.11 -15.87 -9.44
C GLY A 237 -9.96 -15.36 -8.00
N VAL A 238 -11.08 -15.31 -7.28
CA VAL A 238 -11.12 -14.88 -5.89
C VAL A 238 -10.82 -16.06 -4.95
N CYS A 239 -10.11 -15.76 -3.86
CA CYS A 239 -9.98 -16.71 -2.75
C CYS A 239 -11.33 -16.91 -2.03
N ASN A 240 -11.60 -18.14 -1.59
CA ASN A 240 -12.79 -18.43 -0.81
C ASN A 240 -12.59 -18.08 0.67
N GLY A 241 -13.49 -17.27 1.24
CA GLY A 241 -13.44 -16.88 2.65
C GLY A 241 -14.50 -15.87 3.03
N LYS A 242 -14.65 -15.64 4.32
CA LYS A 242 -15.55 -14.60 4.84
C LYS A 242 -14.76 -13.32 5.06
N VAL A 243 -15.14 -12.26 4.36
CA VAL A 243 -14.55 -10.93 4.55
C VAL A 243 -14.82 -10.44 5.98
N LYS A 244 -13.74 -10.09 6.69
CA LYS A 244 -13.76 -9.46 8.01
C LYS A 244 -13.39 -7.99 7.93
N ASN A 245 -12.30 -7.68 7.19
CA ASN A 245 -11.78 -6.33 7.05
C ASN A 245 -11.01 -6.20 5.73
N SER A 246 -11.43 -5.30 4.85
CA SER A 246 -10.77 -5.08 3.56
C SER A 246 -9.62 -4.05 3.61
N VAL A 247 -9.42 -3.39 4.75
CA VAL A 247 -8.34 -2.40 4.91
C VAL A 247 -6.98 -3.09 4.81
N GLY A 248 -6.10 -2.57 3.96
CA GLY A 248 -4.77 -3.15 3.72
C GLY A 248 -4.74 -4.32 2.72
N ALA A 249 -5.90 -4.83 2.25
CA ALA A 249 -5.91 -5.92 1.26
C ALA A 249 -5.21 -5.54 -0.05
N GLY A 250 -5.38 -4.28 -0.51
CA GLY A 250 -4.68 -3.75 -1.67
C GLY A 250 -3.16 -3.66 -1.45
N ASP A 251 -2.73 -3.22 -0.26
CA ASP A 251 -1.31 -3.15 0.10
C ASP A 251 -0.69 -4.56 0.14
N SER A 252 -1.44 -5.52 0.70
CA SER A 252 -1.04 -6.93 0.74
C SER A 252 -0.95 -7.55 -0.65
N MET A 253 -1.84 -7.18 -1.56
CA MET A 253 -1.75 -7.60 -2.97
C MET A 253 -0.49 -7.04 -3.64
N VAL A 254 -0.12 -5.77 -3.39
CA VAL A 254 1.14 -5.18 -3.87
C VAL A 254 2.34 -5.95 -3.32
N ALA A 255 2.34 -6.28 -2.03
CA ALA A 255 3.40 -7.04 -1.39
C ALA A 255 3.54 -8.44 -1.99
N GLY A 256 2.43 -9.18 -2.09
CA GLY A 256 2.41 -10.53 -2.67
C GLY A 256 2.85 -10.53 -4.14
N PHE A 257 2.35 -9.61 -4.95
CA PHE A 257 2.79 -9.47 -6.35
C PHE A 257 4.29 -9.15 -6.44
N THR A 258 4.78 -8.21 -5.60
CA THR A 258 6.20 -7.87 -5.59
C THR A 258 7.07 -9.06 -5.19
N ALA A 259 6.66 -9.83 -4.17
CA ALA A 259 7.36 -11.03 -3.76
C ALA A 259 7.38 -12.09 -4.87
N GLY A 260 6.25 -12.29 -5.55
CA GLY A 260 6.11 -13.27 -6.64
C GLY A 260 6.97 -12.92 -7.86
N ILE A 261 6.98 -11.64 -8.28
CA ILE A 261 7.77 -11.21 -9.45
C ILE A 261 9.29 -11.24 -9.19
N LEU A 262 9.72 -11.17 -7.95
CA LEU A 262 11.12 -11.41 -7.61
C LEU A 262 11.55 -12.87 -7.87
N GLN A 263 10.61 -13.78 -8.01
CA GLN A 263 10.79 -15.17 -8.42
C GLN A 263 10.64 -15.37 -9.95
N GLY A 264 10.25 -14.33 -10.69
CA GLY A 264 10.34 -14.25 -12.14
C GLY A 264 9.11 -14.70 -12.94
N ASP A 265 7.97 -14.95 -12.30
CA ASP A 265 6.76 -15.46 -12.96
C ASP A 265 5.54 -14.54 -12.69
N TYR A 266 4.93 -14.02 -13.75
CA TYR A 266 3.76 -13.14 -13.66
C TYR A 266 2.49 -13.87 -13.19
N GLU A 267 2.30 -15.12 -13.58
CA GLU A 267 1.15 -15.91 -13.14
C GLU A 267 1.23 -16.20 -11.64
N TYR A 268 2.38 -16.62 -11.17
CA TYR A 268 2.63 -16.85 -9.76
C TYR A 268 2.53 -15.54 -8.95
N ALA A 269 3.09 -14.45 -9.48
CA ALA A 269 3.01 -13.13 -8.83
C ALA A 269 1.55 -12.66 -8.66
N LEU A 270 0.71 -12.86 -9.68
CA LEU A 270 -0.71 -12.53 -9.62
C LEU A 270 -1.44 -13.39 -8.57
N LYS A 271 -1.19 -14.70 -8.55
CA LYS A 271 -1.78 -15.62 -7.58
C LYS A 271 -1.34 -15.27 -6.14
N LEU A 272 -0.05 -15.06 -5.92
CA LEU A 272 0.48 -14.68 -4.61
C LEU A 272 -0.06 -13.32 -4.13
N GLY A 273 -0.17 -12.35 -5.03
CA GLY A 273 -0.81 -11.06 -4.74
C GLY A 273 -2.28 -11.23 -4.35
N THR A 274 -3.04 -12.04 -5.09
CA THR A 274 -4.46 -12.32 -4.82
C THR A 274 -4.62 -13.07 -3.49
N ALA A 275 -3.77 -14.06 -3.22
CA ALA A 275 -3.77 -14.80 -1.94
C ALA A 275 -3.46 -13.88 -0.75
N ALA A 276 -2.45 -13.01 -0.86
CA ALA A 276 -2.09 -12.06 0.18
C ALA A 276 -3.21 -11.03 0.45
N GLY A 277 -3.82 -10.49 -0.62
CA GLY A 277 -4.99 -9.61 -0.50
C GLY A 277 -6.18 -10.30 0.16
N GLY A 278 -6.49 -11.55 -0.26
CA GLY A 278 -7.54 -12.37 0.33
C GLY A 278 -7.25 -12.71 1.80
N ALA A 279 -6.01 -13.08 2.13
CA ALA A 279 -5.61 -13.40 3.50
C ALA A 279 -5.82 -12.20 4.45
N THR A 280 -5.50 -10.99 4.00
CA THR A 280 -5.82 -9.77 4.76
C THR A 280 -7.33 -9.57 4.88
N ALA A 281 -8.07 -9.68 3.78
CA ALA A 281 -9.52 -9.47 3.79
C ALA A 281 -10.27 -10.43 4.74
N PHE A 282 -9.73 -11.62 4.98
CA PHE A 282 -10.33 -12.65 5.84
C PHE A 282 -9.78 -12.67 7.28
N SER A 283 -8.86 -11.74 7.61
CA SER A 283 -8.24 -11.60 8.92
C SER A 283 -8.67 -10.32 9.63
N ASP A 284 -8.42 -10.22 10.93
CA ASP A 284 -8.67 -9.00 11.68
C ASP A 284 -7.57 -7.94 11.45
N GLY A 285 -6.36 -8.39 11.08
CA GLY A 285 -5.19 -7.58 10.70
C GLY A 285 -4.66 -7.93 9.33
N LEU A 286 -3.39 -7.57 9.05
CA LEU A 286 -2.73 -7.89 7.80
C LEU A 286 -2.48 -9.40 7.65
N ALA A 287 -2.30 -9.82 6.41
CA ALA A 287 -2.06 -11.21 6.03
C ALA A 287 -0.86 -11.83 6.77
N GLN A 288 -1.03 -13.03 7.30
CA GLN A 288 0.02 -13.86 7.88
C GLN A 288 0.45 -14.95 6.90
N LYS A 289 1.69 -15.37 7.00
CA LYS A 289 2.33 -16.34 6.10
C LYS A 289 1.50 -17.62 5.89
N GLU A 290 1.02 -18.21 6.97
CA GLU A 290 0.26 -19.46 6.93
C GLU A 290 -1.06 -19.29 6.16
N LYS A 291 -1.74 -18.15 6.38
CA LYS A 291 -3.01 -17.87 5.69
C LYS A 291 -2.80 -17.56 4.22
N ILE A 292 -1.70 -16.87 3.87
CA ILE A 292 -1.33 -16.64 2.46
C ILE A 292 -1.08 -17.99 1.77
N ALA A 293 -0.29 -18.88 2.39
CA ALA A 293 0.02 -20.18 1.83
C ALA A 293 -1.24 -21.04 1.62
N GLU A 294 -2.13 -21.10 2.63
CA GLU A 294 -3.42 -21.80 2.54
C GLU A 294 -4.25 -21.31 1.33
N LEU A 295 -4.36 -20.01 1.16
CA LEU A 295 -5.17 -19.45 0.06
C LEU A 295 -4.50 -19.60 -1.31
N LEU A 296 -3.18 -19.54 -1.36
CA LEU A 296 -2.42 -19.73 -2.60
C LEU A 296 -2.62 -21.13 -3.19
N GLU A 297 -2.75 -22.16 -2.34
CA GLU A 297 -3.03 -23.53 -2.77
C GLU A 297 -4.43 -23.68 -3.42
N THR A 298 -5.33 -22.72 -3.23
CA THR A 298 -6.69 -22.76 -3.78
C THR A 298 -6.84 -22.00 -5.10
N LEU A 299 -5.81 -21.27 -5.55
CA LEU A 299 -5.75 -20.48 -6.77
C LEU A 299 -4.94 -21.19 -7.88
#